data_e7b649f10a59f48743f5346e5bac228a
#
_entry.id   e7b649f10a59f48743f5346e5bac228a
#
_cell.length_a   1.000
_cell.length_b   1.000
_cell.length_c   1.000
_cell.angle_alpha   90.00
_cell.angle_beta   90.00
_cell.angle_gamma   90.00
#
_symmetry.space_group_name_H-M   'P 1'
#
loop_
_entity.id
_entity.type
_entity.pdbx_description
1 polymer ?
#
loop_
_entity_poly.entity_id
_entity_poly.type
_entity_poly.pdbx_seq_one_letter_code
_entity_poly.pdbx_strand_id
1 'polypeptide(L)'
;MQKECWKQREIRKLAWFQFFGIFGQGVLGGITVLTGLNPITVMLHFLLSIILISISVLIYFFWSKQAKYSVGQIFKNYISFLTIIGFLVIILGTITTGSGPHSGDEIASRFDIDTRLMAWIHADTVLLFLGLVIGLFLSTWTNNKLYFLKN
;
A
#
# COMPACT_ATOMS: atom_id res chain seq x y z
N MET A 1 14.33 29.55 5.12
CA MET A 1 15.02 29.36 3.82
C MET A 1 15.56 27.93 3.66
N GLN A 2 16.35 27.38 4.56
CA GLN A 2 16.94 26.04 4.45
C GLN A 2 15.91 24.88 4.40
N LYS A 3 14.83 24.93 5.20
CA LYS A 3 13.78 23.90 5.26
C LYS A 3 12.92 23.85 3.97
N GLU A 4 12.67 24.98 3.34
CA GLU A 4 11.93 25.05 2.07
C GLU A 4 12.77 24.47 0.91
N CYS A 5 14.07 24.76 0.87
CA CYS A 5 14.97 24.22 -0.14
C CYS A 5 15.09 22.69 -0.04
N TRP A 6 15.19 22.15 1.19
CA TRP A 6 15.21 20.71 1.42
C TRP A 6 13.91 20.05 0.93
N LYS A 7 12.76 20.62 1.29
CA LYS A 7 11.43 20.14 0.90
C LYS A 7 11.27 20.07 -0.63
N GLN A 8 11.66 21.12 -1.34
CA GLN A 8 11.62 21.15 -2.81
C GLN A 8 12.53 20.11 -3.44
N ARG A 9 13.71 19.87 -2.85
CA ARG A 9 14.62 18.83 -3.31
C ARG A 9 14.03 17.42 -3.19
N GLU A 10 13.39 17.10 -2.05
CA GLU A 10 12.75 15.80 -1.85
C GLU A 10 11.54 15.60 -2.76
N ILE A 11 10.68 16.59 -2.94
CA ILE A 11 9.57 16.54 -3.89
C ILE A 11 10.10 16.27 -5.31
N ARG A 12 11.17 16.94 -5.73
CA ARG A 12 11.76 16.73 -7.05
C ARG A 12 12.31 15.32 -7.25
N LYS A 13 12.97 14.74 -6.24
CA LYS A 13 13.43 13.35 -6.28
C LYS A 13 12.26 12.38 -6.43
N LEU A 14 11.23 12.54 -5.61
CA LEU A 14 10.02 11.71 -5.66
C LEU A 14 9.30 11.85 -7.00
N ALA A 15 9.23 13.05 -7.57
CA ALA A 15 8.63 13.29 -8.88
C ALA A 15 9.42 12.58 -10.00
N TRP A 16 10.75 12.62 -9.97
CA TRP A 16 11.56 11.85 -10.91
C TRP A 16 11.38 10.35 -10.74
N PHE A 17 11.31 9.87 -9.50
CA PHE A 17 11.03 8.46 -9.23
C PHE A 17 9.65 8.05 -9.75
N GLN A 18 8.65 8.91 -9.59
CA GLN A 18 7.31 8.71 -10.13
C GLN A 18 7.33 8.64 -11.66
N PHE A 19 8.02 9.57 -12.31
CA PHE A 19 8.13 9.62 -13.77
C PHE A 19 8.74 8.33 -14.33
N PHE A 20 9.93 7.93 -13.84
CA PHE A 20 10.56 6.69 -14.29
C PHE A 20 9.79 5.43 -13.88
N GLY A 21 9.12 5.47 -12.73
CA GLY A 21 8.27 4.39 -12.27
C GLY A 21 7.07 4.13 -13.19
N ILE A 22 6.46 5.18 -13.75
CA ILE A 22 5.39 5.06 -14.76
C ILE A 22 5.92 4.40 -16.04
N PHE A 23 7.12 4.75 -16.51
CA PHE A 23 7.75 4.04 -17.61
C PHE A 23 7.99 2.58 -17.28
N GLY A 24 8.56 2.29 -16.11
CA GLY A 24 8.74 0.93 -15.60
C GLY A 24 7.44 0.15 -15.54
N GLN A 25 6.35 0.81 -15.14
CA GLN A 25 5.00 0.24 -15.10
C GLN A 25 4.52 -0.15 -16.52
N GLY A 26 4.74 0.70 -17.50
CA GLY A 26 4.43 0.41 -18.90
C GLY A 26 5.22 -0.80 -19.44
N VAL A 27 6.53 -0.85 -19.18
CA VAL A 27 7.40 -1.97 -19.58
C VAL A 27 6.95 -3.26 -18.89
N LEU A 28 6.73 -3.22 -17.56
CA LEU A 28 6.32 -4.40 -16.81
C LEU A 28 4.91 -4.89 -17.20
N GLY A 29 4.00 -3.96 -17.52
CA GLY A 29 2.69 -4.28 -18.08
C GLY A 29 2.79 -4.96 -19.45
N GLY A 30 3.65 -4.46 -20.32
CA GLY A 30 3.96 -5.10 -21.63
C GLY A 30 4.52 -6.51 -21.47
N ILE A 31 5.48 -6.70 -20.55
CA ILE A 31 6.03 -8.03 -20.23
C ILE A 31 4.92 -8.95 -19.70
N THR A 32 4.02 -8.44 -18.85
CA THR A 32 2.91 -9.21 -18.31
C THR A 32 2.00 -9.76 -19.41
N VAL A 33 1.68 -8.94 -20.41
CA VAL A 33 0.89 -9.38 -21.58
C VAL A 33 1.67 -10.38 -22.44
N LEU A 34 2.93 -10.08 -22.76
CA LEU A 34 3.77 -10.95 -23.61
C LEU A 34 4.07 -12.31 -22.97
N THR A 35 4.03 -12.41 -21.64
CA THR A 35 4.23 -13.67 -20.90
C THR A 35 2.92 -14.42 -20.63
N GLY A 36 1.83 -14.05 -21.30
CA GLY A 36 0.53 -14.73 -21.13
C GLY A 36 -0.03 -14.58 -19.70
N LEU A 37 0.10 -13.38 -19.12
CA LEU A 37 -0.38 -13.08 -17.76
C LEU A 37 0.29 -13.97 -16.68
N ASN A 38 1.60 -14.20 -16.81
CA ASN A 38 2.34 -14.94 -15.79
C ASN A 38 2.09 -14.33 -14.40
N PRO A 39 1.73 -15.13 -13.37
CA PRO A 39 1.32 -14.62 -12.08
C PRO A 39 2.40 -13.80 -11.36
N ILE A 40 3.68 -14.09 -11.62
CA ILE A 40 4.80 -13.31 -11.03
C ILE A 40 4.83 -11.90 -11.65
N THR A 41 4.70 -11.78 -12.99
CA THR A 41 4.72 -10.46 -13.64
C THR A 41 3.50 -9.63 -13.29
N VAL A 42 2.32 -10.26 -13.18
CA VAL A 42 1.09 -9.62 -12.68
C VAL A 42 1.28 -9.10 -11.26
N MET A 43 1.82 -9.93 -10.36
CA MET A 43 2.12 -9.54 -8.98
C MET A 43 3.09 -8.37 -8.91
N LEU A 44 4.20 -8.41 -9.66
CA LEU A 44 5.19 -7.33 -9.68
C LEU A 44 4.61 -6.03 -10.22
N HIS A 45 3.79 -6.10 -11.29
CA HIS A 45 3.11 -4.94 -11.86
C HIS A 45 2.16 -4.30 -10.83
N PHE A 46 1.40 -5.11 -10.09
CA PHE A 46 0.52 -4.63 -9.03
C PHE A 46 1.31 -4.01 -7.87
N LEU A 47 2.36 -4.66 -7.38
CA LEU A 47 3.19 -4.15 -6.29
C LEU A 47 3.88 -2.83 -6.67
N LEU A 48 4.36 -2.70 -7.90
CA LEU A 48 4.92 -1.44 -8.40
C LEU A 48 3.86 -0.33 -8.41
N SER A 49 2.60 -0.63 -8.79
CA SER A 49 1.50 0.33 -8.72
C SER A 49 1.28 0.86 -7.30
N ILE A 50 1.31 -0.03 -6.28
CA ILE A 50 1.16 0.36 -4.88
C ILE A 50 2.30 1.28 -4.42
N ILE A 51 3.54 1.01 -4.85
CA ILE A 51 4.69 1.87 -4.57
C ILE A 51 4.48 3.25 -5.19
N LEU A 52 4.05 3.33 -6.46
CA LEU A 52 3.81 4.60 -7.14
C LEU A 52 2.68 5.40 -6.49
N ILE A 53 1.58 4.75 -6.09
CA ILE A 53 0.50 5.39 -5.34
C ILE A 53 1.03 5.94 -4.01
N SER A 54 1.83 5.16 -3.28
CA SER A 54 2.43 5.60 -2.01
C SER A 54 3.33 6.82 -2.19
N ILE A 55 4.14 6.86 -3.26
CA ILE A 55 4.96 8.02 -3.61
C ILE A 55 4.10 9.24 -3.93
N SER A 56 2.99 9.06 -4.67
CA SER A 56 2.05 10.15 -4.97
C SER A 56 1.45 10.76 -3.69
N VAL A 57 1.08 9.91 -2.72
CA VAL A 57 0.60 10.35 -1.40
C VAL A 57 1.69 11.11 -0.64
N LEU A 58 2.95 10.64 -0.68
CA LEU A 58 4.07 11.35 -0.07
C LEU A 58 4.33 12.72 -0.72
N ILE A 59 4.29 12.81 -2.06
CA ILE A 59 4.41 14.10 -2.77
C ILE A 59 3.30 15.05 -2.32
N TYR A 60 2.05 14.58 -2.29
CA TYR A 60 0.92 15.37 -1.82
C TYR A 60 1.13 15.85 -0.38
N PHE A 61 1.58 14.98 0.52
CA PHE A 61 1.85 15.32 1.91
C PHE A 61 2.96 16.37 2.05
N PHE A 62 4.06 16.24 1.29
CA PHE A 62 5.12 17.24 1.27
C PHE A 62 4.69 18.56 0.63
N TRP A 63 3.81 18.52 -0.36
CA TRP A 63 3.27 19.72 -1.01
C TRP A 63 2.31 20.48 -0.09
N SER A 64 1.40 19.77 0.57
CA SER A 64 0.41 20.35 1.46
C SER A 64 1.08 20.90 2.74
N LYS A 65 0.65 22.10 3.18
CA LYS A 65 1.11 22.70 4.44
C LYS A 65 0.35 22.06 5.61
N GLN A 66 0.57 20.78 5.85
CA GLN A 66 -0.07 20.08 6.95
C GLN A 66 0.49 20.55 8.30
N ALA A 67 -0.39 20.72 9.28
CA ALA A 67 0.01 20.98 10.65
C ALA A 67 0.85 19.81 11.19
N LYS A 68 1.98 20.12 11.83
CA LYS A 68 2.82 19.11 12.46
C LYS A 68 2.27 18.76 13.83
N TYR A 69 1.65 17.61 13.95
CA TYR A 69 1.26 17.06 15.26
C TYR A 69 2.37 16.17 15.80
N SER A 70 2.69 16.33 17.06
CA SER A 70 3.54 15.38 17.77
C SER A 70 2.68 14.25 18.30
N VAL A 71 2.94 13.03 17.85
CA VAL A 71 2.25 11.83 18.31
C VAL A 71 3.17 10.99 19.19
N GLY A 72 2.61 10.36 20.22
CA GLY A 72 3.35 9.50 21.13
C GLY A 72 4.00 8.29 20.43
N GLN A 73 5.03 7.72 21.05
CA GLN A 73 5.77 6.58 20.48
C GLN A 73 4.88 5.33 20.30
N ILE A 74 3.96 5.08 21.24
CA ILE A 74 3.01 3.95 21.14
C ILE A 74 2.16 4.07 19.88
N PHE A 75 1.66 5.27 19.57
CA PHE A 75 0.87 5.51 18.37
C PHE A 75 1.69 5.30 17.09
N LYS A 76 2.94 5.75 17.08
CA LYS A 76 3.86 5.50 15.94
C LYS A 76 4.08 4.02 15.71
N ASN A 77 4.32 3.25 16.79
CA ASN A 77 4.53 1.80 16.71
C ASN A 77 3.27 1.11 16.18
N TYR A 78 2.08 1.55 16.64
CA TYR A 78 0.81 1.03 16.16
C TYR A 78 0.61 1.28 14.65
N ILE A 79 0.86 2.48 14.17
CA ILE A 79 0.78 2.83 12.74
C ILE A 79 1.79 2.00 11.93
N SER A 80 3.01 1.85 12.43
CA SER A 80 4.03 1.02 11.77
C SER A 80 3.58 -0.44 11.65
N PHE A 81 3.05 -1.02 12.72
CA PHE A 81 2.50 -2.37 12.72
C PHE A 81 1.32 -2.50 11.75
N LEU A 82 0.38 -1.55 11.78
CA LEU A 82 -0.75 -1.50 10.85
C LEU A 82 -0.28 -1.45 9.38
N THR A 83 0.75 -0.66 9.10
CA THR A 83 1.33 -0.55 7.76
C THR A 83 1.93 -1.88 7.30
N ILE A 84 2.64 -2.60 8.19
CA ILE A 84 3.22 -3.92 7.89
C ILE A 84 2.09 -4.92 7.58
N ILE A 85 1.05 -4.99 8.42
CA ILE A 85 -0.10 -5.88 8.17
C ILE A 85 -0.79 -5.51 6.86
N GLY A 86 -0.99 -4.22 6.56
CA GLY A 86 -1.55 -3.77 5.28
C GLY A 86 -0.73 -4.23 4.08
N PHE A 87 0.61 -4.19 4.20
CA PHE A 87 1.50 -4.69 3.14
C PHE A 87 1.41 -6.22 2.97
N LEU A 88 1.28 -6.97 4.08
CA LEU A 88 1.04 -8.41 4.05
C LEU A 88 -0.30 -8.76 3.38
N VAL A 89 -1.37 -8.00 3.67
CA VAL A 89 -2.67 -8.15 2.99
C VAL A 89 -2.50 -8.04 1.48
N ILE A 90 -1.75 -7.04 1.00
CA ILE A 90 -1.52 -6.83 -0.42
C ILE A 90 -0.76 -8.02 -1.04
N ILE A 91 0.33 -8.48 -0.41
CA ILE A 91 1.11 -9.61 -0.91
C ILE A 91 0.26 -10.89 -0.96
N LEU A 92 -0.43 -11.21 0.13
CA LEU A 92 -1.30 -12.39 0.19
C LEU A 92 -2.43 -12.33 -0.84
N GLY A 93 -3.00 -11.14 -1.07
CA GLY A 93 -4.00 -10.92 -2.10
C GLY A 93 -3.47 -11.19 -3.51
N THR A 94 -2.24 -10.76 -3.82
CA THR A 94 -1.62 -11.05 -5.13
C THR A 94 -1.32 -12.54 -5.31
N ILE A 95 -0.89 -13.24 -4.26
CA ILE A 95 -0.67 -14.69 -4.29
C ILE A 95 -1.99 -15.43 -4.49
N THR A 96 -3.03 -15.03 -3.75
CA THR A 96 -4.37 -15.62 -3.89
C THR A 96 -4.91 -15.45 -5.32
N THR A 97 -4.77 -14.26 -5.89
CA THR A 97 -5.16 -14.00 -7.29
C THR A 97 -4.36 -14.86 -8.26
N GLY A 98 -3.04 -14.95 -8.09
CA GLY A 98 -2.16 -15.75 -8.96
C GLY A 98 -2.34 -17.26 -8.82
N SER A 99 -2.97 -17.74 -7.74
CA SER A 99 -3.32 -19.17 -7.52
C SER A 99 -4.74 -19.50 -8.00
N GLY A 100 -5.61 -18.48 -8.16
CA GLY A 100 -7.02 -18.66 -8.44
C GLY A 100 -7.35 -18.94 -9.91
N PRO A 101 -8.53 -19.54 -10.22
CA PRO A 101 -8.93 -19.89 -11.58
C PRO A 101 -9.27 -18.68 -12.46
N HIS A 102 -9.44 -17.48 -11.89
CA HIS A 102 -9.94 -16.30 -12.58
C HIS A 102 -8.92 -15.13 -12.63
N SER A 103 -7.63 -15.41 -12.72
CA SER A 103 -6.60 -14.36 -12.81
C SER A 103 -6.48 -13.72 -14.20
N GLY A 104 -7.58 -13.59 -14.93
CA GLY A 104 -7.69 -12.82 -16.17
C GLY A 104 -7.83 -13.65 -17.45
N ASP A 105 -7.29 -14.88 -17.51
CA ASP A 105 -7.37 -15.77 -18.69
C ASP A 105 -7.39 -17.24 -18.24
N GLU A 106 -8.19 -18.08 -18.89
CA GLU A 106 -8.26 -19.51 -18.62
C GLU A 106 -6.93 -20.24 -18.93
N ILE A 107 -6.16 -19.72 -19.88
CA ILE A 107 -4.90 -20.30 -20.34
C ILE A 107 -3.70 -19.79 -19.53
N ALA A 108 -3.87 -18.72 -18.75
CA ALA A 108 -2.77 -18.14 -17.98
C ALA A 108 -2.20 -19.13 -16.95
N SER A 109 -0.88 -19.12 -16.83
CA SER A 109 -0.20 -19.92 -15.79
C SER A 109 -0.65 -19.53 -14.37
N ARG A 110 -0.61 -20.48 -13.46
CA ARG A 110 -0.99 -20.28 -12.05
C ARG A 110 0.17 -20.65 -11.14
N PHE A 111 0.14 -20.10 -9.91
CA PHE A 111 0.96 -20.65 -8.86
C PHE A 111 0.44 -22.05 -8.49
N ASP A 112 1.35 -23.01 -8.34
CA ASP A 112 1.01 -24.35 -7.84
C ASP A 112 0.87 -24.32 -6.31
N ILE A 113 -0.15 -23.58 -5.85
CA ILE A 113 -0.45 -23.37 -4.43
C ILE A 113 -1.96 -23.58 -4.26
N ASP A 114 -2.37 -24.20 -3.17
CA ASP A 114 -3.78 -24.36 -2.83
C ASP A 114 -4.47 -22.99 -2.70
N THR A 115 -5.28 -22.66 -3.70
CA THR A 115 -6.04 -21.39 -3.77
C THR A 115 -6.96 -21.21 -2.57
N ARG A 116 -7.55 -22.30 -2.07
CA ARG A 116 -8.46 -22.26 -0.93
C ARG A 116 -7.73 -21.87 0.35
N LEU A 117 -6.57 -22.48 0.59
CA LEU A 117 -5.72 -22.14 1.73
C LEU A 117 -5.27 -20.68 1.67
N MET A 118 -4.79 -20.21 0.50
CA MET A 118 -4.37 -18.83 0.33
C MET A 118 -5.52 -17.84 0.53
N ALA A 119 -6.71 -18.16 0.04
CA ALA A 119 -7.90 -17.32 0.25
C ALA A 119 -8.28 -17.21 1.73
N TRP A 120 -8.16 -18.28 2.50
CA TRP A 120 -8.40 -18.24 3.95
C TRP A 120 -7.38 -17.38 4.68
N ILE A 121 -6.08 -17.60 4.42
CA ILE A 121 -5.02 -16.82 5.06
C ILE A 121 -5.14 -15.34 4.71
N HIS A 122 -5.45 -15.01 3.45
CA HIS A 122 -5.69 -13.64 3.02
C HIS A 122 -6.90 -13.04 3.74
N ALA A 123 -8.04 -13.75 3.78
CA ALA A 123 -9.25 -13.27 4.44
C ALA A 123 -9.03 -12.99 5.94
N ASP A 124 -8.36 -13.91 6.66
CA ASP A 124 -8.05 -13.73 8.07
C ASP A 124 -7.14 -12.51 8.30
N THR A 125 -6.14 -12.32 7.43
CA THR A 125 -5.24 -11.16 7.51
C THR A 125 -5.98 -9.85 7.20
N VAL A 126 -6.94 -9.85 6.25
CA VAL A 126 -7.82 -8.71 5.97
C VAL A 126 -8.70 -8.38 7.18
N LEU A 127 -9.30 -9.38 7.82
CA LEU A 127 -10.13 -9.17 9.02
C LEU A 127 -9.31 -8.59 10.17
N LEU A 128 -8.10 -9.08 10.38
CA LEU A 128 -7.15 -8.51 11.35
C LEU A 128 -6.85 -7.05 11.02
N PHE A 129 -6.51 -6.74 9.77
CA PHE A 129 -6.22 -5.38 9.30
C PHE A 129 -7.41 -4.45 9.53
N LEU A 130 -8.62 -4.86 9.16
CA LEU A 130 -9.84 -4.08 9.36
C LEU A 130 -10.12 -3.83 10.85
N GLY A 131 -9.94 -4.84 11.71
CA GLY A 131 -10.08 -4.69 13.15
C GLY A 131 -9.10 -3.65 13.71
N LEU A 132 -7.84 -3.67 13.26
CA LEU A 132 -6.83 -2.68 13.64
C LEU A 132 -7.17 -1.27 13.14
N VAL A 133 -7.66 -1.12 11.90
CA VAL A 133 -8.10 0.18 11.35
C VAL A 133 -9.28 0.73 12.15
N ILE A 134 -10.28 -0.10 12.46
CA ILE A 134 -11.44 0.30 13.28
C ILE A 134 -10.97 0.71 14.69
N GLY A 135 -10.07 -0.06 15.31
CA GLY A 135 -9.49 0.28 16.61
C GLY A 135 -8.78 1.63 16.60
N LEU A 136 -8.01 1.92 15.55
CA LEU A 136 -7.35 3.21 15.36
C LEU A 136 -8.39 4.34 15.21
N PHE A 137 -9.39 4.14 14.38
CA PHE A 137 -10.46 5.12 14.17
C PHE A 137 -11.19 5.44 15.49
N LEU A 138 -11.61 4.42 16.24
CA LEU A 138 -12.31 4.61 17.51
C LEU A 138 -11.43 5.30 18.55
N SER A 139 -10.14 4.96 18.63
CA SER A 139 -9.23 5.59 19.59
C SER A 139 -9.00 7.08 19.28
N THR A 140 -8.87 7.44 18.02
CA THR A 140 -8.71 8.84 17.58
C THR A 140 -10.00 9.62 17.75
N TRP A 141 -11.15 9.01 17.45
CA TRP A 141 -12.47 9.62 17.65
C TRP A 141 -12.74 9.93 19.12
N THR A 142 -12.46 8.99 20.02
CA THR A 142 -12.68 9.15 21.47
C THR A 142 -11.77 10.22 22.04
N ASN A 143 -10.49 10.25 21.65
CA ASN A 143 -9.54 11.26 22.11
C ASN A 143 -9.93 12.67 21.67
N ASN A 144 -10.37 12.84 20.42
CA ASN A 144 -10.87 14.12 19.94
C ASN A 144 -12.11 14.58 20.73
N LYS A 145 -13.05 13.66 20.99
CA LYS A 145 -14.26 13.98 21.76
C LYS A 145 -13.93 14.41 23.19
N LEU A 146 -12.97 13.76 23.86
CA LEU A 146 -12.50 14.13 25.19
C LEU A 146 -11.80 15.48 25.21
N TYR A 147 -11.08 15.87 24.14
CA TYR A 147 -10.46 17.17 23.99
C TYR A 147 -11.51 18.29 23.91
N PHE A 148 -12.58 18.09 23.12
CA PHE A 148 -13.68 19.06 23.00
C PHE A 148 -14.54 19.18 24.25
N LEU A 149 -14.58 18.16 25.13
CA LEU A 149 -15.31 18.20 26.37
C LEU A 149 -14.52 18.84 27.54
N LYS A 150 -13.20 19.02 27.39
CA LYS A 150 -12.33 19.64 28.38
C LYS A 150 -12.09 21.15 28.18
N ASN A 151 -12.46 21.68 27.02
CA ASN A 151 -12.40 23.11 26.66
C ASN A 151 -13.80 23.70 26.53
#